data_6a4287168ca8ede26399a37c5773d687
#
_entry.id   6a4287168ca8ede26399a37c5773d687
#
_cell.length_a   1.000
_cell.length_b   1.000
_cell.length_c   1.000
_cell.angle_alpha   90.00
_cell.angle_beta   90.00
_cell.angle_gamma   90.00
#
_symmetry.space_group_name_H-M   'P 1'
#
loop_
_entity.id
_entity.type
_entity.pdbx_description
1 polymer ?
#
loop_
_entity_poly.entity_id
_entity_poly.type
_entity_poly.pdbx_seq_one_letter_code
_entity_poly.pdbx_strand_id
1 'polypeptide(L)'
;MVAFDSNVSDTKLVRAFRGTDNTQIGKYAAYKLGSAIGKMGNVAVFFRTGENTERSGTCKRGFLDNIANYTDIKVVETVYSDQVDDMKEAMKEVLDKYPALDGVFCTNAEVSEMFLEVNKDTGENKVAMVGVDATSKQQEAIQKGEELGVLSQNPYAMGYQTMWAAIQSTAPKKETKIDKKVLLDPIWIDAENIKSEDIANYLYN
;
A
#
# COMPACT_ATOMS: atom_id res chain seq x y z
N MET A 1 -3.42 7.43 -25.77
CA MET A 1 -2.57 6.64 -24.84
C MET A 1 -3.46 5.88 -23.88
N VAL A 2 -3.06 4.68 -23.46
CA VAL A 2 -3.62 3.99 -22.29
C VAL A 2 -2.54 4.01 -21.21
N ALA A 3 -2.90 4.34 -19.99
CA ALA A 3 -2.01 4.38 -18.84
C ALA A 3 -2.43 3.34 -17.81
N PHE A 4 -1.48 2.83 -17.01
CA PHE A 4 -1.75 1.88 -15.94
C PHE A 4 -0.85 2.16 -14.73
N ASP A 5 -1.26 1.65 -13.58
CA ASP A 5 -0.66 1.85 -12.26
C ASP A 5 -0.56 3.34 -11.88
N SER A 6 0.31 4.08 -12.48
CA SER A 6 0.49 5.52 -12.28
C SER A 6 0.02 6.31 -13.48
N ASN A 7 -0.70 7.40 -13.24
CA ASN A 7 -1.20 8.25 -14.31
C ASN A 7 -0.12 9.28 -14.73
N VAL A 8 -0.28 9.83 -15.92
CA VAL A 8 0.57 10.93 -16.40
C VAL A 8 0.01 12.27 -15.95
N SER A 9 0.88 13.30 -15.89
CA SER A 9 0.50 14.65 -15.47
C SER A 9 -0.58 15.28 -16.35
N ASP A 10 -0.51 15.09 -17.67
CA ASP A 10 -1.56 15.52 -18.59
C ASP A 10 -2.56 14.38 -18.88
N THR A 11 -3.57 14.27 -18.04
CA THR A 11 -4.62 13.26 -18.16
C THR A 11 -5.49 13.39 -19.40
N LYS A 12 -5.44 14.53 -20.14
CA LYS A 12 -6.15 14.71 -21.41
C LYS A 12 -5.62 13.79 -22.49
N LEU A 13 -4.36 13.41 -22.42
CA LEU A 13 -3.72 12.47 -23.34
C LEU A 13 -4.13 11.01 -23.09
N VAL A 14 -4.73 10.72 -21.94
CA VAL A 14 -5.10 9.37 -21.51
C VAL A 14 -6.52 9.04 -21.96
N ARG A 15 -6.65 8.07 -22.84
CA ARG A 15 -7.96 7.53 -23.29
C ARG A 15 -8.56 6.58 -22.27
N ALA A 16 -7.71 5.79 -21.62
CA ALA A 16 -8.11 4.89 -20.54
C ALA A 16 -6.99 4.75 -19.52
N PHE A 17 -7.36 4.65 -18.25
CA PHE A 17 -6.48 4.40 -17.11
C PHE A 17 -6.94 3.16 -16.35
N ARG A 18 -5.99 2.33 -15.94
CA ARG A 18 -6.20 1.17 -15.08
C ARG A 18 -5.23 1.25 -13.90
N GLY A 19 -5.73 1.16 -12.69
CA GLY A 19 -4.89 1.28 -11.50
C GLY A 19 -5.57 0.67 -10.29
N THR A 20 -4.91 0.76 -9.14
CA THR A 20 -5.46 0.32 -7.86
C THR A 20 -6.18 1.48 -7.16
N ASP A 21 -7.24 1.19 -6.42
CA ASP A 21 -7.87 2.17 -5.53
C ASP A 21 -7.01 2.38 -4.29
N ASN A 22 -6.15 3.39 -4.35
CA ASN A 22 -5.26 3.73 -3.24
C ASN A 22 -6.02 4.24 -2.00
N THR A 23 -7.26 4.74 -2.16
CA THR A 23 -8.11 5.09 -1.01
C THR A 23 -8.51 3.83 -0.25
N GLN A 24 -8.84 2.75 -0.95
CA GLN A 24 -9.14 1.46 -0.31
C GLN A 24 -7.90 0.84 0.34
N ILE A 25 -6.70 0.99 -0.27
CA ILE A 25 -5.44 0.58 0.39
C ILE A 25 -5.34 1.24 1.76
N GLY A 26 -5.43 2.58 1.83
CA GLY A 26 -5.36 3.30 3.10
C GLY A 26 -6.43 2.87 4.09
N LYS A 27 -7.67 2.75 3.63
CA LYS A 27 -8.81 2.32 4.46
C LYS A 27 -8.61 0.94 5.07
N TYR A 28 -8.24 -0.05 4.27
CA TYR A 28 -8.02 -1.41 4.78
C TYR A 28 -6.79 -1.49 5.67
N ALA A 29 -5.72 -0.74 5.37
CA ALA A 29 -4.55 -0.65 6.24
C ALA A 29 -4.93 -0.14 7.63
N ALA A 30 -5.70 0.95 7.72
CA ALA A 30 -6.19 1.49 8.99
C ALA A 30 -7.03 0.48 9.78
N TYR A 31 -7.93 -0.24 9.09
CA TYR A 31 -8.76 -1.25 9.72
C TYR A 31 -7.92 -2.42 10.26
N LYS A 32 -7.02 -2.97 9.44
CA LYS A 32 -6.20 -4.14 9.82
C LYS A 32 -5.21 -3.79 10.92
N LEU A 33 -4.50 -2.66 10.79
CA LEU A 33 -3.55 -2.20 11.80
C LEU A 33 -4.25 -1.87 13.11
N GLY A 34 -5.33 -1.06 13.05
CA GLY A 34 -6.08 -0.67 14.25
C GLY A 34 -6.65 -1.87 15.00
N SER A 35 -7.12 -2.89 14.28
CA SER A 35 -7.62 -4.13 14.89
C SER A 35 -6.50 -4.93 15.55
N ALA A 36 -5.34 -5.03 14.90
CA ALA A 36 -4.21 -5.80 15.39
C ALA A 36 -3.59 -5.23 16.67
N ILE A 37 -3.53 -3.90 16.80
CA ILE A 37 -3.02 -3.23 18.01
C ILE A 37 -4.09 -3.01 19.10
N GLY A 38 -5.23 -3.71 19.00
CA GLY A 38 -6.27 -3.64 20.03
C GLY A 38 -7.03 -2.32 20.07
N LYS A 39 -7.06 -1.56 18.97
CA LYS A 39 -7.76 -0.27 18.78
C LYS A 39 -7.25 0.87 19.65
N MET A 40 -6.04 0.76 20.17
CA MET A 40 -5.38 1.82 20.95
C MET A 40 -3.87 1.82 20.69
N GLY A 41 -3.22 2.98 20.84
CA GLY A 41 -1.78 3.11 20.74
C GLY A 41 -1.30 4.14 19.73
N ASN A 42 -0.01 4.11 19.44
CA ASN A 42 0.67 5.04 18.56
C ASN A 42 1.00 4.35 17.24
N VAL A 43 0.74 5.01 16.11
CA VAL A 43 1.06 4.48 14.79
C VAL A 43 1.85 5.49 13.96
N ALA A 44 2.73 5.00 13.09
CA ALA A 44 3.44 5.81 12.09
C ALA A 44 3.13 5.32 10.68
N VAL A 45 3.31 6.20 9.70
CA VAL A 45 3.10 5.89 8.27
C VAL A 45 4.31 6.31 7.47
N PHE A 46 4.81 5.40 6.63
CA PHE A 46 5.95 5.63 5.75
C PHE A 46 5.53 5.57 4.28
N PHE A 47 5.73 6.67 3.57
CA PHE A 47 5.42 6.82 2.15
C PHE A 47 6.66 6.74 1.28
N ARG A 48 6.65 5.88 0.25
CA ARG A 48 7.68 5.83 -0.80
C ARG A 48 7.63 7.05 -1.72
N THR A 49 6.45 7.58 -1.94
CA THR A 49 6.21 8.72 -2.83
C THR A 49 6.13 10.02 -2.05
N GLY A 50 6.41 11.15 -2.72
CA GLY A 50 6.30 12.46 -2.10
C GLY A 50 4.89 12.81 -1.65
N GLU A 51 4.78 13.71 -0.70
CA GLU A 51 3.51 14.09 -0.06
C GLU A 51 2.46 14.58 -1.07
N ASN A 52 2.89 15.32 -2.10
CA ASN A 52 2.01 15.98 -3.06
C ASN A 52 1.63 15.11 -4.27
N THR A 53 1.90 13.82 -4.25
CA THR A 53 1.48 12.91 -5.32
C THR A 53 0.01 12.49 -5.14
N GLU A 54 -0.72 12.22 -6.25
CA GLU A 54 -2.10 11.71 -6.19
C GLU A 54 -2.18 10.41 -5.37
N ARG A 55 -1.18 9.53 -5.54
CA ARG A 55 -1.11 8.24 -4.83
C ARG A 55 -0.98 8.44 -3.31
N SER A 56 -0.03 9.27 -2.86
CA SER A 56 0.14 9.57 -1.44
C SER A 56 -1.10 10.23 -0.86
N GLY A 57 -1.63 11.26 -1.52
CA GLY A 57 -2.79 12.00 -1.05
C GLY A 57 -4.05 11.15 -0.92
N THR A 58 -4.32 10.23 -1.86
CA THR A 58 -5.48 9.34 -1.78
C THR A 58 -5.30 8.24 -0.74
N CYS A 59 -4.12 7.63 -0.68
CA CYS A 59 -3.80 6.61 0.32
C CYS A 59 -3.80 7.19 1.74
N LYS A 60 -3.14 8.34 1.95
CA LYS A 60 -3.13 9.08 3.23
C LYS A 60 -4.55 9.38 3.72
N ARG A 61 -5.39 9.94 2.86
CA ARG A 61 -6.78 10.25 3.20
C ARG A 61 -7.54 8.99 3.60
N GLY A 62 -7.45 7.93 2.79
CA GLY A 62 -8.07 6.64 3.11
C GLY A 62 -7.64 6.11 4.47
N PHE A 63 -6.34 6.22 4.81
CA PHE A 63 -5.83 5.79 6.10
C PHE A 63 -6.31 6.69 7.24
N LEU A 64 -6.11 8.00 7.15
CA LEU A 64 -6.44 8.94 8.22
C LEU A 64 -7.94 8.99 8.52
N ASP A 65 -8.80 9.01 7.50
CA ASP A 65 -10.25 9.06 7.67
C ASP A 65 -10.80 7.80 8.37
N ASN A 66 -10.11 6.66 8.19
CA ASN A 66 -10.56 5.40 8.79
C ASN A 66 -9.88 5.12 10.14
N ILE A 67 -8.61 5.45 10.32
CA ILE A 67 -7.93 5.28 11.62
C ILE A 67 -8.54 6.21 12.69
N ALA A 68 -9.07 7.35 12.31
CA ALA A 68 -9.77 8.28 13.19
C ALA A 68 -11.04 7.70 13.85
N ASN A 69 -11.58 6.59 13.32
CA ASN A 69 -12.67 5.87 13.98
C ASN A 69 -12.22 5.16 15.27
N TYR A 70 -10.93 5.01 15.49
CA TYR A 70 -10.33 4.49 16.71
C TYR A 70 -9.82 5.66 17.55
N THR A 71 -10.64 6.16 18.48
CA THR A 71 -10.35 7.39 19.27
C THR A 71 -9.08 7.31 20.10
N ASP A 72 -8.65 6.09 20.44
CA ASP A 72 -7.47 5.83 21.28
C ASP A 72 -6.22 5.50 20.44
N ILE A 73 -6.30 5.60 19.11
CA ILE A 73 -5.13 5.50 18.22
C ILE A 73 -4.68 6.90 17.82
N LYS A 74 -3.37 7.14 17.91
CA LYS A 74 -2.73 8.37 17.46
C LYS A 74 -1.77 8.10 16.32
N VAL A 75 -1.92 8.81 15.21
CA VAL A 75 -0.90 8.86 14.17
C VAL A 75 0.15 9.88 14.63
N VAL A 76 1.29 9.37 15.12
CA VAL A 76 2.34 10.20 15.75
C VAL A 76 3.38 10.71 14.76
N GLU A 77 3.55 10.01 13.62
CA GLU A 77 4.49 10.42 12.58
C GLU A 77 4.02 10.00 11.19
N THR A 78 4.35 10.83 10.19
CA THR A 78 4.15 10.51 8.77
C THR A 78 5.38 10.96 8.00
N VAL A 79 6.10 10.04 7.38
CA VAL A 79 7.35 10.29 6.67
C VAL A 79 7.17 10.05 5.18
N TYR A 80 7.68 10.97 4.36
CA TYR A 80 7.69 10.87 2.90
C TYR A 80 9.11 10.81 2.36
N SER A 81 9.32 10.01 1.30
CA SER A 81 10.66 9.81 0.74
C SER A 81 11.30 11.06 0.15
N ASP A 82 10.51 12.07 -0.22
CA ASP A 82 11.02 13.36 -0.71
C ASP A 82 11.37 14.36 0.42
N GLN A 83 11.18 13.97 1.68
CA GLN A 83 11.44 14.81 2.85
C GLN A 83 12.63 14.31 3.69
N VAL A 84 13.22 13.17 3.31
CA VAL A 84 14.34 12.55 4.04
C VAL A 84 15.42 12.07 3.06
N ASP A 85 16.68 12.16 3.47
CA ASP A 85 17.82 11.71 2.66
C ASP A 85 17.95 10.18 2.67
N ASP A 86 17.65 9.54 3.81
CA ASP A 86 17.65 8.09 4.00
C ASP A 86 16.42 7.62 4.76
N MET A 87 15.60 6.81 4.11
CA MET A 87 14.36 6.31 4.67
C MET A 87 14.60 5.34 5.84
N LYS A 88 15.65 4.50 5.80
CA LYS A 88 15.94 3.58 6.89
C LYS A 88 16.39 4.33 8.15
N GLU A 89 17.19 5.37 7.98
CA GLU A 89 17.60 6.22 9.10
C GLU A 89 16.40 6.94 9.70
N ALA A 90 15.53 7.52 8.86
CA ALA A 90 14.29 8.13 9.33
C ALA A 90 13.37 7.14 10.07
N MET A 91 13.32 5.87 9.65
CA MET A 91 12.58 4.82 10.37
C MET A 91 13.16 4.56 11.76
N LYS A 92 14.49 4.50 11.89
CA LYS A 92 15.17 4.34 13.20
C LYS A 92 14.91 5.53 14.10
N GLU A 93 15.04 6.76 13.58
CA GLU A 93 14.74 7.99 14.32
C GLU A 93 13.29 7.99 14.84
N VAL A 94 12.33 7.49 14.05
CA VAL A 94 10.94 7.37 14.49
C VAL A 94 10.81 6.34 15.62
N LEU A 95 11.47 5.18 15.52
CA LEU A 95 11.47 4.17 16.60
C LEU A 95 12.11 4.70 17.88
N ASP A 96 13.22 5.42 17.78
CA ASP A 96 13.91 6.03 18.93
C ASP A 96 13.06 7.14 19.57
N LYS A 97 12.40 7.96 18.76
CA LYS A 97 11.54 9.07 19.21
C LYS A 97 10.25 8.57 19.87
N TYR A 98 9.75 7.44 19.41
CA TYR A 98 8.50 6.85 19.89
C TYR A 98 8.71 5.41 20.36
N PRO A 99 9.35 5.18 21.52
CA PRO A 99 9.63 3.83 22.04
C PRO A 99 8.37 3.02 22.36
N ALA A 100 7.22 3.67 22.46
CA ALA A 100 5.90 3.06 22.60
C ALA A 100 5.11 3.09 21.28
N LEU A 101 5.78 2.91 20.14
CA LEU A 101 5.13 2.78 18.85
C LEU A 101 4.53 1.37 18.74
N ASP A 102 3.22 1.28 18.52
CA ASP A 102 2.49 0.01 18.47
C ASP A 102 2.35 -0.51 17.04
N GLY A 103 2.26 0.40 16.07
CA GLY A 103 2.01 -0.01 14.69
C GLY A 103 2.58 0.90 13.62
N VAL A 104 2.84 0.30 12.45
CA VAL A 104 3.34 0.99 11.26
C VAL A 104 2.57 0.56 10.02
N PHE A 105 2.31 1.54 9.16
CA PHE A 105 1.82 1.31 7.81
C PHE A 105 2.87 1.74 6.78
N CYS A 106 3.33 0.80 5.95
CA CYS A 106 4.27 1.02 4.85
C CYS A 106 3.55 0.95 3.52
N THR A 107 3.65 2.00 2.68
CA THR A 107 2.75 2.21 1.54
C THR A 107 3.18 1.55 0.22
N ASN A 108 4.26 0.79 0.22
CA ASN A 108 4.70 -0.05 -0.91
C ASN A 108 5.77 -1.08 -0.46
N ALA A 109 6.13 -1.99 -1.36
CA ALA A 109 7.11 -3.05 -1.14
C ALA A 109 8.47 -2.56 -0.62
N GLU A 110 9.06 -1.56 -1.28
CA GLU A 110 10.39 -1.06 -0.94
C GLU A 110 10.46 -0.54 0.50
N VAL A 111 9.50 0.30 0.90
CA VAL A 111 9.41 0.85 2.26
C VAL A 111 9.06 -0.25 3.26
N SER A 112 8.22 -1.22 2.89
CA SER A 112 7.90 -2.38 3.72
C SER A 112 9.15 -3.21 4.01
N GLU A 113 9.95 -3.53 2.99
CA GLU A 113 11.17 -4.31 3.15
C GLU A 113 12.23 -3.57 3.98
N MET A 114 12.35 -2.24 3.82
CA MET A 114 13.22 -1.42 4.66
C MET A 114 12.80 -1.46 6.12
N PHE A 115 11.49 -1.33 6.40
CA PHE A 115 10.99 -1.37 7.77
C PHE A 115 11.15 -2.75 8.40
N LEU A 116 10.94 -3.83 7.65
CA LEU A 116 11.20 -5.19 8.13
C LEU A 116 12.65 -5.37 8.60
N GLU A 117 13.62 -4.80 7.89
CA GLU A 117 15.04 -4.86 8.30
C GLU A 117 15.28 -4.06 9.59
N VAL A 118 14.76 -2.85 9.69
CA VAL A 118 14.89 -1.99 10.88
C VAL A 118 14.16 -2.59 12.09
N ASN A 119 12.97 -3.14 11.91
CA ASN A 119 12.15 -3.69 12.99
C ASN A 119 12.74 -4.99 13.58
N LYS A 120 13.60 -5.71 12.84
CA LYS A 120 14.33 -6.88 13.37
C LYS A 120 15.31 -6.51 14.49
N ASP A 121 15.86 -5.32 14.42
CA ASP A 121 16.88 -4.84 15.38
C ASP A 121 16.24 -4.38 16.71
N THR A 122 14.91 -4.28 16.79
CA THR A 122 14.18 -3.84 18.01
C THR A 122 14.02 -4.95 19.07
N GLY A 123 14.47 -6.16 18.81
CA GLY A 123 14.40 -7.29 19.75
C GLY A 123 12.97 -7.78 20.00
N GLU A 124 12.57 -7.86 21.29
CA GLU A 124 11.24 -8.34 21.68
C GLU A 124 10.12 -7.32 21.45
N ASN A 125 10.45 -6.03 21.30
CA ASN A 125 9.49 -4.93 21.10
C ASN A 125 9.18 -4.72 19.61
N LYS A 126 8.79 -5.77 18.91
CA LYS A 126 8.42 -5.67 17.50
C LYS A 126 7.15 -4.85 17.31
N VAL A 127 7.26 -3.83 16.46
CA VAL A 127 6.13 -3.00 16.06
C VAL A 127 5.27 -3.76 15.05
N ALA A 128 3.96 -3.75 15.24
CA ALA A 128 3.01 -4.36 14.32
C ALA A 128 3.06 -3.66 12.95
N MET A 129 3.16 -4.41 11.86
CA MET A 129 3.36 -3.83 10.53
C MET A 129 2.29 -4.30 9.55
N VAL A 130 1.74 -3.35 8.80
CA VAL A 130 0.93 -3.57 7.60
C VAL A 130 1.67 -2.98 6.40
N GLY A 131 1.86 -3.78 5.35
CA GLY A 131 2.50 -3.36 4.12
C GLY A 131 1.58 -3.27 2.92
N VAL A 132 2.18 -2.91 1.79
CA VAL A 132 1.53 -2.93 0.47
C VAL A 132 2.42 -3.73 -0.48
N ASP A 133 1.79 -4.33 -1.50
CA ASP A 133 2.37 -5.30 -2.42
C ASP A 133 2.47 -6.70 -1.78
N ALA A 134 3.20 -7.63 -2.38
CA ALA A 134 3.36 -8.99 -1.83
C ALA A 134 4.63 -9.65 -2.40
N THR A 135 5.79 -9.00 -2.20
CA THR A 135 7.08 -9.54 -2.64
C THR A 135 7.43 -10.82 -1.91
N SER A 136 8.36 -11.60 -2.47
CA SER A 136 8.83 -12.85 -1.83
C SER A 136 9.34 -12.61 -0.39
N LYS A 137 10.00 -11.46 -0.12
CA LYS A 137 10.44 -11.10 1.24
C LYS A 137 9.27 -10.83 2.19
N GLN A 138 8.23 -10.10 1.72
CA GLN A 138 7.02 -9.86 2.50
C GLN A 138 6.25 -11.15 2.75
N GLN A 139 6.14 -12.02 1.74
CA GLN A 139 5.53 -13.35 1.89
C GLN A 139 6.22 -14.17 2.98
N GLU A 140 7.56 -14.16 2.99
CA GLU A 140 8.36 -14.84 4.04
C GLU A 140 8.15 -14.19 5.41
N ALA A 141 8.12 -12.85 5.49
CA ALA A 141 7.89 -12.10 6.72
C ALA A 141 6.50 -12.40 7.33
N ILE A 142 5.46 -12.44 6.50
CA ILE A 142 4.10 -12.82 6.92
C ILE A 142 4.09 -14.24 7.50
N GLN A 143 4.73 -15.20 6.83
CA GLN A 143 4.78 -16.59 7.30
C GLN A 143 5.55 -16.75 8.62
N LYS A 144 6.49 -15.85 8.91
CA LYS A 144 7.26 -15.79 10.18
C LYS A 144 6.57 -14.97 11.27
N GLY A 145 5.47 -14.27 10.96
CA GLY A 145 4.80 -13.36 11.89
C GLY A 145 5.58 -12.04 12.12
N GLU A 146 6.49 -11.68 11.20
CA GLU A 146 7.24 -10.42 11.24
C GLU A 146 6.46 -9.28 10.58
N GLU A 147 5.49 -9.58 9.72
CA GLU A 147 4.53 -8.68 9.09
C GLU A 147 3.12 -9.24 9.29
N LEU A 148 2.17 -8.42 9.71
CA LEU A 148 0.77 -8.86 9.91
C LEU A 148 0.13 -9.32 8.61
N GLY A 149 0.46 -8.63 7.54
CA GLY A 149 -0.02 -8.88 6.21
C GLY A 149 0.12 -7.67 5.33
N VAL A 150 -0.28 -7.82 4.07
CA VAL A 150 -0.15 -6.80 3.04
C VAL A 150 -1.46 -6.55 2.31
N LEU A 151 -1.59 -5.36 1.79
CA LEU A 151 -2.60 -5.01 0.80
C LEU A 151 -1.99 -5.15 -0.59
N SER A 152 -2.24 -6.27 -1.23
CA SER A 152 -1.71 -6.54 -2.56
C SER A 152 -2.60 -5.95 -3.64
N GLN A 153 -1.95 -5.36 -4.63
CA GLN A 153 -2.58 -4.93 -5.87
C GLN A 153 -2.79 -6.16 -6.76
N ASN A 154 -3.66 -6.03 -7.77
CA ASN A 154 -3.84 -7.11 -8.74
C ASN A 154 -3.08 -6.79 -10.05
N PRO A 155 -1.77 -7.08 -10.13
CA PRO A 155 -0.98 -6.75 -11.32
C PRO A 155 -1.44 -7.52 -12.56
N TYR A 156 -1.91 -8.76 -12.38
CA TYR A 156 -2.43 -9.58 -13.47
C TYR A 156 -3.67 -8.95 -14.10
N ALA A 157 -4.70 -8.65 -13.29
CA ALA A 157 -5.93 -8.04 -13.80
C ALA A 157 -5.69 -6.63 -14.34
N MET A 158 -4.78 -5.87 -13.73
CA MET A 158 -4.39 -4.54 -14.20
C MET A 158 -3.75 -4.62 -15.59
N GLY A 159 -2.79 -5.51 -15.79
CA GLY A 159 -2.13 -5.73 -17.07
C GLY A 159 -3.11 -6.20 -18.15
N TYR A 160 -3.95 -7.19 -17.82
CA TYR A 160 -4.98 -7.71 -18.72
C TYR A 160 -5.96 -6.63 -19.16
N GLN A 161 -6.53 -5.88 -18.22
CA GLN A 161 -7.49 -4.80 -18.54
C GLN A 161 -6.85 -3.65 -19.30
N THR A 162 -5.56 -3.36 -19.04
CA THR A 162 -4.80 -2.34 -19.78
C THR A 162 -4.62 -2.76 -21.24
N MET A 163 -4.19 -4.00 -21.46
CA MET A 163 -4.03 -4.52 -22.83
C MET A 163 -5.37 -4.54 -23.58
N TRP A 164 -6.43 -4.98 -22.92
CA TRP A 164 -7.77 -4.96 -23.50
C TRP A 164 -8.21 -3.53 -23.87
N ALA A 165 -8.02 -2.56 -22.99
CA ALA A 165 -8.31 -1.15 -23.27
C ALA A 165 -7.45 -0.59 -24.41
N ALA A 166 -6.19 -1.04 -24.54
CA ALA A 166 -5.31 -0.64 -25.64
C ALA A 166 -5.84 -1.19 -26.99
N ILE A 167 -6.21 -2.46 -27.06
CA ILE A 167 -6.81 -3.09 -28.26
C ILE A 167 -8.09 -2.34 -28.65
N GLN A 168 -9.00 -2.11 -27.71
CA GLN A 168 -10.23 -1.35 -27.96
C GLN A 168 -9.94 0.09 -28.41
N SER A 169 -8.82 0.68 -27.98
CA SER A 169 -8.41 2.02 -28.38
C SER A 169 -8.03 2.14 -29.86
N THR A 170 -7.73 1.03 -30.54
CA THR A 170 -7.44 1.00 -31.98
C THR A 170 -8.69 0.84 -32.83
N ALA A 171 -9.82 0.42 -32.26
CA ALA A 171 -11.09 0.27 -32.96
C ALA A 171 -11.73 1.63 -33.32
N PRO A 172 -12.59 1.68 -34.36
CA PRO A 172 -13.31 2.90 -34.74
C PRO A 172 -14.10 3.45 -33.56
N LYS A 173 -14.00 4.76 -33.30
CA LYS A 173 -14.63 5.43 -32.12
C LYS A 173 -16.13 5.22 -31.97
N LYS A 174 -16.85 4.89 -33.05
CA LYS A 174 -18.30 4.69 -33.02
C LYS A 174 -18.74 3.34 -32.46
N GLU A 175 -17.81 2.37 -32.37
CA GLU A 175 -18.14 0.96 -32.06
C GLU A 175 -17.71 0.54 -30.64
N THR A 176 -16.88 1.32 -29.96
CA THR A 176 -16.27 0.87 -28.69
C THR A 176 -16.40 1.93 -27.61
N LYS A 177 -17.18 1.63 -26.58
CA LYS A 177 -17.22 2.41 -25.33
C LYS A 177 -16.13 1.87 -24.42
N ILE A 178 -15.15 2.71 -24.09
CA ILE A 178 -14.04 2.36 -23.18
C ILE A 178 -14.22 3.18 -21.91
N ASP A 179 -14.24 2.51 -20.76
CA ASP A 179 -14.26 3.19 -19.47
C ASP A 179 -12.96 3.97 -19.30
N LYS A 180 -13.09 5.27 -19.07
CA LYS A 180 -11.96 6.19 -18.99
C LYS A 180 -11.06 5.88 -17.78
N LYS A 181 -11.65 5.44 -16.66
CA LYS A 181 -10.93 5.11 -15.44
C LYS A 181 -11.55 3.85 -14.82
N VAL A 182 -10.72 2.85 -14.56
CA VAL A 182 -11.09 1.67 -13.78
C VAL A 182 -10.06 1.52 -12.67
N LEU A 183 -10.54 1.44 -11.44
CA LEU A 183 -9.73 1.17 -10.27
C LEU A 183 -10.07 -0.22 -9.77
N LEU A 184 -9.04 -0.99 -9.45
CA LEU A 184 -9.13 -2.33 -8.88
C LEU A 184 -9.00 -2.25 -7.38
N ASP A 185 -9.84 -2.98 -6.67
CA ASP A 185 -9.71 -3.10 -5.22
C ASP A 185 -8.46 -3.91 -4.86
N PRO A 186 -7.71 -3.50 -3.81
CA PRO A 186 -6.65 -4.32 -3.24
C PRO A 186 -7.25 -5.51 -2.49
N ILE A 187 -6.45 -6.56 -2.31
CA ILE A 187 -6.83 -7.68 -1.46
C ILE A 187 -5.90 -7.76 -0.24
N TRP A 188 -6.44 -8.22 0.89
CA TRP A 188 -5.67 -8.50 2.08
C TRP A 188 -5.05 -9.89 2.01
N ILE A 189 -3.73 -9.97 2.23
CA ILE A 189 -2.98 -11.22 2.30
C ILE A 189 -2.29 -11.27 3.66
N ASP A 190 -2.51 -12.36 4.38
CA ASP A 190 -1.94 -12.64 5.69
C ASP A 190 -1.55 -14.13 5.81
N ALA A 191 -1.11 -14.56 7.00
CA ALA A 191 -0.69 -15.92 7.25
C ALA A 191 -1.79 -16.97 7.03
N GLU A 192 -3.07 -16.59 7.10
CA GLU A 192 -4.19 -17.50 6.95
C GLU A 192 -4.45 -17.84 5.47
N ASN A 193 -4.27 -16.86 4.56
CA ASN A 193 -4.64 -17.01 3.16
C ASN A 193 -3.48 -17.04 2.16
N ILE A 194 -2.25 -16.70 2.58
CA ILE A 194 -1.08 -16.56 1.69
C ILE A 194 -0.76 -17.82 0.85
N LYS A 195 -1.24 -18.99 1.27
CA LYS A 195 -1.06 -20.27 0.56
C LYS A 195 -2.28 -20.68 -0.26
N SER A 196 -3.33 -19.87 -0.30
CA SER A 196 -4.52 -20.15 -1.10
C SER A 196 -4.23 -19.96 -2.59
N GLU A 197 -4.76 -20.86 -3.41
CA GLU A 197 -4.65 -20.78 -4.88
C GLU A 197 -5.32 -19.50 -5.43
N ASP A 198 -6.35 -19.00 -4.77
CA ASP A 198 -7.13 -17.83 -5.19
C ASP A 198 -6.30 -16.53 -5.20
N ILE A 199 -5.22 -16.47 -4.43
CA ILE A 199 -4.38 -15.27 -4.35
C ILE A 199 -3.11 -15.34 -5.18
N ALA A 200 -2.85 -16.44 -5.92
CA ALA A 200 -1.62 -16.63 -6.68
C ALA A 200 -1.32 -15.45 -7.64
N ASN A 201 -2.36 -14.86 -8.24
CA ASN A 201 -2.25 -13.71 -9.14
C ASN A 201 -1.96 -12.37 -8.44
N TYR A 202 -1.92 -12.36 -7.12
CA TYR A 202 -1.64 -11.19 -6.29
C TYR A 202 -0.24 -11.26 -5.65
N LEU A 203 0.46 -12.39 -5.78
CA LEU A 203 1.81 -12.55 -5.27
C LEU A 203 2.83 -12.09 -6.31
N TYR A 204 3.87 -11.40 -5.84
CA TYR A 204 4.95 -10.88 -6.68
C TYR A 204 6.16 -11.81 -6.54
N ASN A 205 6.45 -12.54 -7.59
CA ASN A 205 7.57 -13.49 -7.67
C ASN A 205 8.75 -12.88 -8.40
#